data_52219517ad0f4d458fdee69e7baa4519
#
_entry.id   52219517ad0f4d458fdee69e7baa4519
#
_cell.length_a   1.000
_cell.length_b   1.000
_cell.length_c   1.000
_cell.angle_alpha   90.00
_cell.angle_beta   90.00
_cell.angle_gamma   90.00
#
_symmetry.space_group_name_H-M   'P 1'
#
loop_
_entity.id
_entity.type
_entity.pdbx_description
1 polymer ?
#
loop_
_entity_poly.entity_id
_entity_poly.type
_entity_poly.pdbx_seq_one_letter_code
_entity_poly.pdbx_strand_id
1 'polypeptide(L)'
;MNRFTVDAPSLTYAIASAVAPEGVRVESQAGVTAVNSLPLVVVGTSAPVPVSNGPEYTSAGFTISVRCYSDVRAEAARIADDMYAGFYRAWRSGIVSEYGWISRIASGSQQPTPVESDLEADDVYRFDCVLDVITRH
;
A
#
# COMPACT_ATOMS: atom_id res chain seq x y z
N MET A 1 1.67 8.84 -21.74
CA MET A 1 0.99 7.75 -22.47
C MET A 1 -0.42 7.55 -21.91
N ASN A 2 -1.40 7.50 -22.79
CA ASN A 2 -2.79 7.31 -22.37
C ASN A 2 -3.07 5.83 -22.15
N ARG A 3 -3.26 5.43 -20.92
CA ARG A 3 -3.70 4.08 -20.60
C ARG A 3 -5.23 4.03 -20.62
N PHE A 4 -5.76 2.94 -21.12
CA PHE A 4 -7.20 2.70 -21.10
C PHE A 4 -7.69 2.33 -19.69
N THR A 5 -6.84 1.66 -18.90
CA THR A 5 -7.21 1.15 -17.57
C THR A 5 -6.27 1.69 -16.50
N VAL A 6 -6.69 1.59 -15.24
CA VAL A 6 -5.86 1.95 -14.09
C VAL A 6 -4.79 0.87 -13.88
N ASP A 7 -3.55 1.28 -13.74
CA ASP A 7 -2.44 0.40 -13.36
C ASP A 7 -2.33 0.37 -11.84
N ALA A 8 -3.09 -0.54 -11.21
CA ALA A 8 -3.18 -0.61 -9.76
C ALA A 8 -1.83 -0.83 -9.07
N PRO A 9 -0.99 -1.78 -9.50
CA PRO A 9 0.30 -1.98 -8.84
C PRO A 9 1.21 -0.76 -8.91
N SER A 10 1.31 -0.13 -10.07
CA SER A 10 2.19 1.04 -10.25
C SER A 10 1.70 2.25 -9.47
N LEU A 11 0.38 2.50 -9.48
CA LEU A 11 -0.22 3.58 -8.72
C LEU A 11 0.01 3.39 -7.22
N THR A 12 -0.22 2.18 -6.72
CA THR A 12 -0.06 1.86 -5.30
C THR A 12 1.40 2.00 -4.87
N TYR A 13 2.33 1.48 -5.68
CA TYR A 13 3.76 1.61 -5.38
C TYR A 13 4.21 3.08 -5.35
N ALA A 14 3.74 3.88 -6.30
CA ALA A 14 4.09 5.31 -6.36
C ALA A 14 3.60 6.06 -5.12
N ILE A 15 2.35 5.82 -4.70
CA ILE A 15 1.80 6.46 -3.51
C ILE A 15 2.49 5.95 -2.24
N ALA A 16 2.68 4.64 -2.13
CA ALA A 16 3.37 4.05 -0.98
C ALA A 16 4.78 4.62 -0.82
N SER A 17 5.51 4.77 -1.91
CA SER A 17 6.86 5.35 -1.88
C SER A 17 6.84 6.82 -1.47
N ALA A 18 5.80 7.56 -1.86
CA ALA A 18 5.66 8.97 -1.50
C ALA A 18 5.32 9.18 -0.03
N VAL A 19 4.58 8.26 0.59
CA VAL A 19 4.11 8.41 1.98
C VAL A 19 4.94 7.62 2.99
N ALA A 20 5.84 6.75 2.53
CA ALA A 20 6.65 5.93 3.42
C ALA A 20 7.56 6.80 4.31
N PRO A 21 7.72 6.42 5.59
CA PRO A 21 8.67 7.10 6.47
C PRO A 21 10.10 7.02 5.92
N GLU A 22 10.92 8.00 6.29
CA GLU A 22 12.33 8.01 5.91
C GLU A 22 13.04 6.77 6.45
N GLY A 23 13.90 6.17 5.62
CA GLY A 23 14.64 4.97 5.98
C GLY A 23 13.89 3.66 5.78
N VAL A 24 12.62 3.71 5.36
CA VAL A 24 11.80 2.53 5.11
C VAL A 24 11.82 2.20 3.62
N ARG A 25 12.17 0.96 3.31
CA ARG A 25 12.17 0.47 1.94
C ARG A 25 10.79 -0.02 1.54
N VAL A 26 10.34 0.33 0.32
CA VAL A 26 9.06 -0.11 -0.23
C VAL A 26 9.32 -1.05 -1.41
N GLU A 27 8.67 -2.21 -1.40
CA GLU A 27 8.77 -3.23 -2.45
C GLU A 27 7.39 -3.70 -2.86
N SER A 28 7.27 -4.21 -4.08
CA SER A 28 6.02 -4.79 -4.56
C SER A 28 5.88 -6.27 -4.21
N GLN A 29 6.96 -6.92 -3.80
CA GLN A 29 6.96 -8.29 -3.27
C GLN A 29 8.20 -8.52 -2.44
N ALA A 30 8.10 -9.41 -1.44
CA ALA A 30 9.24 -9.78 -0.61
C ALA A 30 10.14 -10.73 -1.40
N GLY A 31 11.41 -10.33 -1.61
CA GLY A 31 12.41 -11.16 -2.25
C GLY A 31 13.18 -12.00 -1.24
N VAL A 32 14.10 -12.83 -1.75
CA VAL A 32 14.94 -13.69 -0.91
C VAL A 32 15.88 -12.91 0.02
N THR A 33 16.13 -11.65 -0.28
CA THR A 33 16.99 -10.77 0.53
C THR A 33 16.18 -9.82 1.42
N ALA A 34 14.88 -10.06 1.58
CA ALA A 34 14.00 -9.16 2.33
C ALA A 34 14.47 -8.97 3.78
N VAL A 35 14.97 -10.02 4.43
CA VAL A 35 15.46 -9.97 5.81
C VAL A 35 16.63 -8.98 5.96
N ASN A 36 17.41 -8.80 4.92
CA ASN A 36 18.56 -7.88 4.91
C ASN A 36 18.16 -6.44 4.56
N SER A 37 16.89 -6.22 4.27
CA SER A 37 16.36 -4.92 3.81
C SER A 37 15.42 -4.28 4.83
N LEU A 38 15.42 -4.76 6.07
CA LEU A 38 14.54 -4.24 7.12
C LEU A 38 14.97 -2.85 7.58
N PRO A 39 14.04 -1.96 7.91
CA PRO A 39 12.60 -2.13 7.84
C PRO A 39 12.07 -2.10 6.40
N LEU A 40 11.05 -2.91 6.14
CA LEU A 40 10.55 -3.14 4.79
C LEU A 40 9.03 -3.05 4.77
N VAL A 41 8.48 -2.39 3.74
CA VAL A 41 7.05 -2.38 3.44
C VAL A 41 6.85 -3.08 2.11
N VAL A 42 5.95 -4.06 2.10
CA VAL A 42 5.55 -4.77 0.87
C VAL A 42 4.11 -4.44 0.57
N VAL A 43 3.85 -3.90 -0.62
CA VAL A 43 2.51 -3.54 -1.06
C VAL A 43 2.03 -4.47 -2.16
N GLY A 44 0.75 -4.82 -2.11
CA GLY A 44 0.11 -5.62 -3.13
C GLY A 44 -1.28 -5.10 -3.41
N THR A 45 -1.86 -5.51 -4.53
CA THR A 45 -3.20 -5.09 -4.93
C THR A 45 -4.01 -6.27 -5.43
N SER A 46 -5.32 -6.22 -5.21
CA SER A 46 -6.26 -7.08 -5.92
C SER A 46 -6.44 -6.58 -7.36
N ALA A 47 -7.10 -7.37 -8.18
CA ALA A 47 -7.42 -6.96 -9.56
C ALA A 47 -8.35 -5.74 -9.53
N PRO A 48 -8.05 -4.69 -10.31
CA PRO A 48 -8.93 -3.52 -10.37
C PRO A 48 -10.23 -3.85 -11.09
N VAL A 49 -11.33 -3.28 -10.57
CA VAL A 49 -12.68 -3.47 -11.11
C VAL A 49 -13.25 -2.10 -11.47
N PRO A 50 -13.87 -1.92 -12.65
CA PRO A 50 -14.45 -0.64 -13.03
C PRO A 50 -15.50 -0.17 -12.02
N VAL A 51 -15.55 1.15 -11.79
CA VAL A 51 -16.52 1.77 -10.89
C VAL A 51 -17.71 2.27 -11.71
N SER A 52 -18.93 1.84 -11.33
CA SER A 52 -20.14 2.07 -12.11
C SER A 52 -20.58 3.53 -12.19
N ASN A 53 -20.15 4.38 -11.25
CA ASN A 53 -20.58 5.78 -11.19
C ASN A 53 -19.56 6.76 -11.80
N GLY A 54 -18.56 6.26 -12.49
CA GLY A 54 -17.54 7.08 -13.13
C GLY A 54 -17.22 6.57 -14.52
N PRO A 55 -16.26 7.21 -15.21
CA PRO A 55 -15.76 6.67 -16.47
C PRO A 55 -15.19 5.27 -16.23
N GLU A 56 -15.76 4.27 -16.91
CA GLU A 56 -15.48 2.86 -16.67
C GLU A 56 -13.99 2.50 -16.84
N TYR A 57 -13.30 3.20 -17.72
CA TYR A 57 -11.89 2.92 -18.03
C TYR A 57 -10.90 3.79 -17.26
N THR A 58 -11.36 4.89 -16.63
CA THR A 58 -10.47 5.79 -15.88
C THR A 58 -10.65 5.71 -14.38
N SER A 59 -11.63 4.93 -13.91
CA SER A 59 -11.91 4.75 -12.48
C SER A 59 -11.92 3.27 -12.17
N ALA A 60 -11.27 2.88 -11.09
CA ALA A 60 -11.24 1.49 -10.66
C ALA A 60 -11.20 1.37 -9.14
N GLY A 61 -11.87 0.35 -8.63
CA GLY A 61 -11.79 -0.03 -7.23
C GLY A 61 -10.92 -1.28 -7.06
N PHE A 62 -10.10 -1.30 -6.04
CA PHE A 62 -9.31 -2.47 -5.67
C PHE A 62 -8.90 -2.38 -4.20
N THR A 63 -8.35 -3.48 -3.71
CA THR A 63 -7.84 -3.56 -2.34
C THR A 63 -6.33 -3.47 -2.36
N ILE A 64 -5.78 -2.59 -1.52
CA ILE A 64 -4.34 -2.48 -1.28
C ILE A 64 -4.02 -3.25 -0.01
N SER A 65 -3.08 -4.19 -0.08
CA SER A 65 -2.53 -4.85 1.09
C SER A 65 -1.16 -4.24 1.39
N VAL A 66 -0.93 -3.91 2.66
CA VAL A 66 0.33 -3.32 3.13
C VAL A 66 0.88 -4.20 4.22
N ARG A 67 2.07 -4.76 4.01
CA ARG A 67 2.76 -5.60 4.99
C ARG A 67 4.01 -4.89 5.45
N CYS A 68 4.16 -4.69 6.75
CA CYS A 68 5.27 -3.93 7.32
C CYS A 68 6.11 -4.85 8.19
N TYR A 69 7.38 -4.97 7.85
CA TYR A 69 8.34 -5.87 8.50
C TYR A 69 9.43 -5.07 9.19
N SER A 70 9.79 -5.49 10.40
CA SER A 70 10.95 -4.96 11.12
C SER A 70 11.48 -6.01 12.09
N ASP A 71 12.73 -5.90 12.48
CA ASP A 71 13.33 -6.69 13.55
C ASP A 71 12.96 -6.16 14.95
N VAL A 72 12.28 -5.01 15.02
CA VAL A 72 11.76 -4.43 16.27
C VAL A 72 10.24 -4.32 16.14
N ARG A 73 9.51 -4.99 17.05
CA ARG A 73 8.04 -5.04 17.00
C ARG A 73 7.41 -3.64 17.02
N ALA A 74 7.88 -2.78 17.91
CA ALA A 74 7.34 -1.42 18.02
C ALA A 74 7.58 -0.61 16.76
N GLU A 75 8.68 -0.84 16.06
CA GLU A 75 8.98 -0.19 14.79
C GLU A 75 8.04 -0.68 13.69
N ALA A 76 7.79 -1.98 13.61
CA ALA A 76 6.84 -2.54 12.62
C ALA A 76 5.44 -1.95 12.82
N ALA A 77 4.98 -1.86 14.06
CA ALA A 77 3.68 -1.27 14.39
C ALA A 77 3.61 0.20 13.99
N ARG A 78 4.64 0.98 14.30
CA ARG A 78 4.70 2.40 13.96
C ARG A 78 4.71 2.62 12.45
N ILE A 79 5.49 1.82 11.71
CA ILE A 79 5.55 1.92 10.25
C ILE A 79 4.17 1.61 9.65
N ALA A 80 3.49 0.59 10.16
CA ALA A 80 2.14 0.24 9.68
C ALA A 80 1.15 1.37 9.92
N ASP A 81 1.19 2.00 11.11
CA ASP A 81 0.36 3.17 11.39
C ASP A 81 0.68 4.34 10.46
N ASP A 82 1.96 4.59 10.23
CA ASP A 82 2.40 5.68 9.35
C ASP A 82 1.98 5.42 7.91
N MET A 83 2.06 4.19 7.43
CA MET A 83 1.61 3.83 6.08
C MET A 83 0.10 3.97 5.95
N TYR A 84 -0.65 3.47 6.92
CA TYR A 84 -2.11 3.58 6.92
C TYR A 84 -2.53 5.05 6.89
N ALA A 85 -2.00 5.86 7.80
CA ALA A 85 -2.27 7.29 7.84
C ALA A 85 -1.79 8.00 6.57
N GLY A 86 -0.66 7.55 6.00
CA GLY A 86 -0.09 8.11 4.78
C GLY A 86 -1.02 7.95 3.58
N PHE A 87 -1.65 6.78 3.42
CA PHE A 87 -2.63 6.57 2.35
C PHE A 87 -3.85 7.47 2.53
N TYR A 88 -4.34 7.64 3.76
CA TYR A 88 -5.44 8.57 4.03
C TYR A 88 -5.04 10.01 3.71
N ARG A 89 -3.84 10.44 4.06
CA ARG A 89 -3.34 11.77 3.70
C ARG A 89 -3.20 11.93 2.19
N ALA A 90 -2.74 10.91 1.49
CA ALA A 90 -2.64 10.94 0.03
C ALA A 90 -4.02 11.21 -0.61
N TRP A 91 -5.05 10.56 -0.09
CA TRP A 91 -6.42 10.83 -0.52
C TRP A 91 -6.85 12.26 -0.18
N ARG A 92 -6.72 12.65 1.10
CA ARG A 92 -7.20 13.96 1.58
C ARG A 92 -6.45 15.14 0.98
N SER A 93 -5.16 14.98 0.74
CA SER A 93 -4.31 16.03 0.18
C SER A 93 -4.26 16.01 -1.34
N GLY A 94 -4.86 15.00 -1.98
CA GLY A 94 -4.88 14.90 -3.43
C GLY A 94 -3.51 14.63 -4.04
N ILE A 95 -2.72 13.72 -3.45
CA ILE A 95 -1.44 13.34 -4.04
C ILE A 95 -1.69 12.64 -5.38
N VAL A 96 -1.08 13.17 -6.44
CA VAL A 96 -1.24 12.66 -7.80
C VAL A 96 0.09 12.07 -8.27
N SER A 97 0.03 10.85 -8.81
CA SER A 97 1.17 10.23 -9.48
C SER A 97 0.93 10.21 -11.00
N GLU A 98 1.94 9.83 -11.77
CA GLU A 98 1.77 9.64 -13.22
C GLU A 98 0.78 8.51 -13.55
N TYR A 99 0.48 7.64 -12.59
CA TYR A 99 -0.47 6.52 -12.75
C TYR A 99 -1.87 6.84 -12.26
N GLY A 100 -2.07 7.99 -11.62
CA GLY A 100 -3.36 8.41 -11.10
C GLY A 100 -3.33 8.78 -9.62
N TRP A 101 -4.49 8.77 -9.01
CA TRP A 101 -4.65 9.17 -7.60
C TRP A 101 -5.78 8.40 -6.93
N ILE A 102 -5.77 8.38 -5.59
CA ILE A 102 -6.86 7.81 -4.79
C ILE A 102 -7.97 8.85 -4.69
N SER A 103 -9.17 8.51 -5.18
CA SER A 103 -10.33 9.39 -5.08
C SER A 103 -11.18 9.12 -3.86
N ARG A 104 -11.09 7.92 -3.27
CA ARG A 104 -11.82 7.54 -2.07
C ARG A 104 -11.18 6.33 -1.38
N ILE A 105 -11.24 6.31 -0.05
CA ILE A 105 -10.95 5.12 0.74
C ILE A 105 -12.26 4.67 1.40
N ALA A 106 -12.64 3.42 1.15
CA ALA A 106 -13.92 2.89 1.59
C ALA A 106 -13.86 2.33 3.02
N SER A 107 -15.03 2.15 3.61
CA SER A 107 -15.18 1.68 4.99
C SER A 107 -14.77 0.22 5.24
N GLY A 108 -14.49 -0.56 4.18
CA GLY A 108 -13.99 -1.93 4.31
C GLY A 108 -12.51 -2.04 4.66
N SER A 109 -11.84 -0.90 4.83
CA SER A 109 -10.42 -0.87 5.16
C SER A 109 -10.16 -1.38 6.57
N GLN A 110 -9.01 -2.03 6.78
CA GLN A 110 -8.62 -2.61 8.07
C GLN A 110 -7.38 -1.91 8.60
N GLN A 111 -7.47 -1.47 9.85
CA GLN A 111 -6.37 -0.83 10.57
C GLN A 111 -5.21 -1.81 10.79
N PRO A 112 -3.99 -1.30 11.07
CA PRO A 112 -2.83 -2.14 11.30
C PRO A 112 -3.07 -3.19 12.39
N THR A 113 -2.71 -4.44 12.08
CA THR A 113 -2.91 -5.60 12.94
C THR A 113 -1.65 -6.47 12.91
N PRO A 114 -1.18 -6.98 14.06
CA PRO A 114 -0.04 -7.89 14.08
C PRO A 114 -0.40 -9.21 13.40
N VAL A 115 0.53 -9.72 12.61
CA VAL A 115 0.39 -10.98 11.88
C VAL A 115 1.68 -11.78 12.06
N GLU A 116 1.59 -13.11 12.06
CA GLU A 116 2.78 -13.94 12.09
C GLU A 116 3.60 -13.69 10.82
N SER A 117 4.92 -13.48 11.00
CA SER A 117 5.80 -13.21 9.87
C SER A 117 5.99 -14.45 9.01
N ASP A 118 5.91 -14.26 7.69
CA ASP A 118 6.16 -15.29 6.68
C ASP A 118 7.64 -15.33 6.24
N LEU A 119 8.47 -14.45 6.79
CA LEU A 119 9.90 -14.46 6.51
C LEU A 119 10.62 -15.46 7.44
N GLU A 120 11.59 -16.18 6.88
CA GLU A 120 12.34 -17.19 7.61
C GLU A 120 13.39 -16.56 8.53
N ALA A 121 12.91 -15.91 9.61
CA ALA A 121 13.77 -15.34 10.63
C ALA A 121 12.98 -15.24 11.95
N ASP A 122 13.58 -15.68 13.05
CA ASP A 122 12.91 -15.79 14.35
C ASP A 122 12.57 -14.44 14.97
N ASP A 123 13.25 -13.37 14.56
CA ASP A 123 13.14 -12.03 15.15
C ASP A 123 12.58 -10.99 14.17
N VAL A 124 11.79 -11.41 13.19
CA VAL A 124 11.11 -10.51 12.27
C VAL A 124 9.64 -10.40 12.65
N TYR A 125 9.19 -9.18 12.86
CA TYR A 125 7.80 -8.87 13.20
C TYR A 125 7.08 -8.28 12.00
N ARG A 126 5.79 -8.59 11.88
CA ARG A 126 4.95 -8.16 10.76
C ARG A 126 3.66 -7.55 11.25
N PHE A 127 3.31 -6.38 10.71
CA PHE A 127 2.00 -5.75 10.87
C PHE A 127 1.41 -5.50 9.49
N ASP A 128 0.13 -5.82 9.34
CA ASP A 128 -0.59 -5.64 8.08
C ASP A 128 -1.70 -4.62 8.23
N CYS A 129 -1.96 -3.86 7.17
CA CYS A 129 -3.21 -3.14 7.02
C CYS A 129 -3.74 -3.32 5.61
N VAL A 130 -5.03 -3.04 5.43
CA VAL A 130 -5.73 -3.22 4.16
C VAL A 130 -6.57 -1.98 3.90
N LEU A 131 -6.52 -1.49 2.66
CA LEU A 131 -7.29 -0.33 2.25
C LEU A 131 -8.10 -0.67 1.00
N ASP A 132 -9.41 -0.47 1.07
CA ASP A 132 -10.29 -0.52 -0.09
C ASP A 132 -10.34 0.85 -0.71
N VAL A 133 -9.84 0.98 -1.93
CA VAL A 133 -9.71 2.27 -2.59
C VAL A 133 -10.48 2.33 -3.89
N ILE A 134 -10.90 3.53 -4.23
CA ILE A 134 -11.37 3.89 -5.56
C ILE A 134 -10.35 4.88 -6.10
N THR A 135 -9.87 4.61 -7.31
CA THR A 135 -8.80 5.38 -7.93
C THR A 135 -9.22 5.90 -9.29
N ARG A 136 -8.53 6.93 -9.74
CA ARG A 136 -8.69 7.52 -11.09
C ARG A 136 -7.33 7.82 -11.70
N HIS A 137 -7.34 7.93 -13.00
CA HIS A 137 -6.14 8.39 -13.71
C HIS A 137 -6.47 9.36 -14.83
#